data_ae2e4a3da9b071908f69b04a0896e07a
#
_entry.id   ae2e4a3da9b071908f69b04a0896e07a
#
_cell.length_a   1.000
_cell.length_b   1.000
_cell.length_c   1.000
_cell.angle_alpha   90.00
_cell.angle_beta   90.00
_cell.angle_gamma   90.00
#
_symmetry.space_group_name_H-M   'P 1'
#
loop_
_entity.id
_entity.type
_entity.pdbx_description
1 polymer ?
#
loop_
_entity_poly.entity_id
_entity_poly.type
_entity_poly.pdbx_seq_one_letter_code
_entity_poly.pdbx_strand_id
1 'polypeptide(L)'
;LPITVFTTRADTIFGVTFMVLAPESEYVDLVTTDEQRAEVEAYIAETKKRTERERISDRRVSGVFSGSYAINPLTKVAVPIWISDYVLAGYGTGAIMAVPAHDSRDYAFAKHFDLPIIPLIEGADVSEQSFDAKEGIVMNSPVAELEAELKANGGLILNGLTVTEAIKTTKAYIAQHHLGRVKVNYRL
;
A
#
# COMPACT_ATOMS: atom_id res chain seq x y z
N LEU A 1 16.72 1.20 5.43
CA LEU A 1 15.91 0.43 6.37
C LEU A 1 14.76 -0.24 5.61
N PRO A 2 14.72 -1.58 5.50
CA PRO A 2 13.60 -2.26 4.89
C PRO A 2 12.36 -2.24 5.80
N ILE A 3 11.19 -1.99 5.19
CA ILE A 3 9.91 -2.05 5.88
C ILE A 3 9.14 -3.24 5.29
N THR A 4 8.78 -4.20 6.13
CA THR A 4 8.04 -5.38 5.71
C THR A 4 6.54 -5.11 5.80
N VAL A 5 5.82 -5.36 4.71
CA VAL A 5 4.36 -5.27 4.67
C VAL A 5 3.75 -6.66 4.50
N PHE A 6 2.51 -6.80 4.93
CA PHE A 6 1.70 -7.98 4.65
C PHE A 6 0.63 -7.62 3.62
N THR A 7 0.45 -8.48 2.63
CA THR A 7 -0.61 -8.31 1.63
C THR A 7 -1.14 -9.64 1.14
N THR A 8 -2.42 -9.69 0.79
CA THR A 8 -3.05 -10.81 0.08
C THR A 8 -3.09 -10.56 -1.43
N ARG A 9 -2.70 -9.36 -1.86
CA ARG A 9 -2.76 -8.91 -3.25
C ARG A 9 -1.42 -8.33 -3.70
N ALA A 10 -0.39 -9.18 -3.73
CA ALA A 10 0.96 -8.78 -4.16
C ALA A 10 1.01 -8.25 -5.61
N ASP A 11 0.08 -8.69 -6.46
CA ASP A 11 -0.06 -8.23 -7.83
C ASP A 11 -0.35 -6.72 -7.95
N THR A 12 -0.91 -6.10 -6.91
CA THR A 12 -1.24 -4.68 -6.92
C THR A 12 -0.08 -3.74 -6.61
N ILE A 13 1.11 -4.27 -6.46
CA ILE A 13 2.30 -3.48 -6.07
C ILE A 13 2.59 -2.31 -7.02
N PHE A 14 2.22 -2.41 -8.28
CA PHE A 14 2.38 -1.32 -9.25
C PHE A 14 1.41 -0.16 -9.05
N GLY A 15 0.36 -0.37 -8.27
CA GLY A 15 -0.63 0.65 -7.93
C GLY A 15 -0.41 1.29 -6.55
N VAL A 16 0.68 0.95 -5.89
CA VAL A 16 1.03 1.55 -4.59
C VAL A 16 1.42 3.00 -4.81
N THR A 17 0.68 3.92 -4.18
CA THR A 17 0.94 5.35 -4.27
C THR A 17 1.35 5.97 -2.94
N PHE A 18 1.20 5.23 -1.85
CA PHE A 18 1.69 5.62 -0.52
C PHE A 18 1.79 4.39 0.38
N MET A 19 2.48 4.55 1.50
CA MET A 19 2.49 3.57 2.59
C MET A 19 1.82 4.15 3.81
N VAL A 20 1.25 3.28 4.64
CA VAL A 20 0.64 3.69 5.91
C VAL A 20 1.14 2.80 7.04
N LEU A 21 1.55 3.44 8.13
CA LEU A 21 1.93 2.78 9.36
C LEU A 21 0.83 2.95 10.40
N ALA A 22 0.62 1.90 11.19
CA ALA A 22 -0.19 2.01 12.40
C ALA A 22 0.49 3.00 13.38
N PRO A 23 -0.29 3.79 14.14
CA PRO A 23 0.29 4.73 15.11
C PRO A 23 1.21 4.07 16.15
N GLU A 24 0.99 2.78 16.44
CA GLU A 24 1.76 2.00 17.41
C GLU A 24 2.98 1.30 16.79
N SER A 25 3.16 1.40 15.47
CA SER A 25 4.26 0.73 14.78
C SER A 25 5.63 1.22 15.27
N GLU A 26 6.54 0.29 15.44
CA GLU A 26 7.94 0.60 15.78
C GLU A 26 8.67 1.39 14.70
N TYR A 27 8.18 1.36 13.47
CA TYR A 27 8.77 2.14 12.37
C TYR A 27 8.48 3.64 12.47
N VAL A 28 7.47 4.05 13.24
CA VAL A 28 7.06 5.46 13.32
C VAL A 28 8.21 6.37 13.72
N ASP A 29 8.93 6.04 14.79
CA ASP A 29 10.06 6.85 15.25
C ASP A 29 11.21 6.86 14.25
N LEU A 30 11.39 5.78 13.50
CA LEU A 30 12.47 5.64 12.52
C LEU A 30 12.25 6.48 11.26
N VAL A 31 10.99 6.68 10.87
CA VAL A 31 10.65 7.40 9.62
C VAL A 31 10.20 8.83 9.85
N THR A 32 9.85 9.20 11.07
CA THR A 32 9.40 10.56 11.39
C THR A 32 10.57 11.53 11.33
N THR A 33 10.46 12.52 10.43
CA THR A 33 11.46 13.59 10.33
C THR A 33 11.31 14.61 11.46
N ASP A 34 12.36 15.37 11.73
CA ASP A 34 12.33 16.40 12.78
C ASP A 34 11.23 17.44 12.52
N GLU A 35 11.04 17.83 11.27
CA GLU A 35 10.01 18.79 10.86
C GLU A 35 8.58 18.29 11.12
N GLN A 36 8.37 16.97 11.04
CA GLN A 36 7.05 16.34 11.22
C GLN A 36 6.81 15.82 12.63
N ARG A 37 7.82 15.78 13.47
CA ARG A 37 7.76 15.13 14.78
C ARG A 37 6.64 15.66 15.66
N ALA A 38 6.48 16.97 15.76
CA ALA A 38 5.44 17.57 16.59
C ALA A 38 4.03 17.17 16.14
N GLU A 39 3.77 17.18 14.82
CA GLU A 39 2.48 16.78 14.25
C GLU A 39 2.22 15.27 14.43
N VAL A 40 3.24 14.46 14.22
CA VAL A 40 3.15 13.00 14.41
C VAL A 40 2.83 12.66 15.86
N GLU A 41 3.55 13.25 16.81
CA GLU A 41 3.31 13.00 18.24
C GLU A 41 1.91 13.45 18.68
N ALA A 42 1.45 14.60 18.20
CA ALA A 42 0.10 15.09 18.47
C ALA A 42 -0.97 14.13 17.91
N TYR A 43 -0.77 13.65 16.70
CA TYR A 43 -1.68 12.68 16.06
C TYR A 43 -1.73 11.37 16.83
N ILE A 44 -0.59 10.82 17.22
CA ILE A 44 -0.51 9.58 18.01
C ILE A 44 -1.22 9.74 19.35
N ALA A 45 -1.03 10.87 20.03
CA ALA A 45 -1.72 11.17 21.28
C ALA A 45 -3.26 11.16 21.12
N GLU A 46 -3.75 11.71 20.00
CA GLU A 46 -5.19 11.68 19.69
C GLU A 46 -5.70 10.25 19.41
N THR A 47 -4.93 9.45 18.68
CA THR A 47 -5.34 8.07 18.35
C THR A 47 -5.42 7.18 19.58
N LYS A 48 -4.59 7.42 20.60
CA LYS A 48 -4.61 6.67 21.87
C LYS A 48 -5.90 6.84 22.66
N LYS A 49 -6.68 7.86 22.39
CA LYS A 49 -7.99 8.10 23.04
C LYS A 49 -9.09 7.17 22.50
N ARG A 50 -8.80 6.45 21.41
CA ARG A 50 -9.76 5.58 20.74
C ARG A 50 -9.37 4.12 20.90
N THR A 51 -10.37 3.28 21.16
CA THR A 51 -10.18 1.83 21.18
C THR A 51 -10.00 1.29 19.78
N GLU A 52 -9.41 0.09 19.66
CA GLU A 52 -9.28 -0.61 18.38
C GLU A 52 -10.65 -0.80 17.71
N ARG A 53 -11.67 -1.13 18.49
CA ARG A 53 -13.05 -1.30 18.00
C ARG A 53 -13.60 0.00 17.38
N GLU A 54 -13.38 1.13 18.04
CA GLU A 54 -13.77 2.43 17.51
C GLU A 54 -13.04 2.76 16.22
N ARG A 55 -11.76 2.45 16.15
CA ARG A 55 -10.94 2.65 14.94
C ARG A 55 -11.43 1.82 13.76
N ILE A 56 -11.88 0.58 13.99
CA ILE A 56 -12.43 -0.29 12.95
C ILE A 56 -13.78 0.24 12.44
N SER A 57 -14.66 0.66 13.36
CA SER A 57 -16.03 1.09 13.01
C SER A 57 -16.12 2.50 12.46
N ASP A 58 -15.23 3.40 12.88
CA ASP A 58 -15.23 4.79 12.46
C ASP A 58 -14.60 4.94 11.07
N ARG A 59 -15.37 5.54 10.16
CA ARG A 59 -14.97 5.76 8.78
C ARG A 59 -14.40 7.16 8.51
N ARG A 60 -14.24 7.99 9.54
CA ARG A 60 -13.58 9.29 9.37
C ARG A 60 -12.13 9.07 8.96
N VAL A 61 -11.70 9.85 7.97
CA VAL A 61 -10.32 9.81 7.50
C VAL A 61 -9.48 10.73 8.36
N SER A 62 -8.39 10.19 8.90
CA SER A 62 -7.38 10.96 9.60
C SER A 62 -6.01 10.38 9.33
N GLY A 63 -5.00 11.19 9.44
CA GLY A 63 -3.62 10.76 9.24
C GLY A 63 -2.65 11.91 9.29
N VAL A 64 -1.37 11.58 9.34
CA VAL A 64 -0.29 12.55 9.34
C VAL A 64 0.85 12.04 8.47
N PHE A 65 1.49 12.92 7.72
CA PHE A 65 2.67 12.59 6.95
C PHE A 65 3.90 12.46 7.87
N SER A 66 4.69 11.41 7.67
CA SER A 66 5.89 11.18 8.48
C SER A 66 7.08 12.08 8.11
N GLY A 67 7.08 12.64 6.90
CA GLY A 67 8.20 13.36 6.32
C GLY A 67 9.11 12.49 5.46
N SER A 68 8.94 11.17 5.50
CA SER A 68 9.79 10.21 4.79
C SER A 68 9.08 9.51 3.64
N TYR A 69 9.88 8.90 2.77
CA TYR A 69 9.42 8.15 1.61
C TYR A 69 9.97 6.73 1.65
N ALA A 70 9.21 5.79 1.11
CA ALA A 70 9.66 4.43 0.88
C ALA A 70 9.90 4.21 -0.61
N ILE A 71 10.83 3.34 -0.94
CA ILE A 71 11.12 2.98 -2.33
C ILE A 71 10.42 1.68 -2.66
N ASN A 72 9.56 1.70 -3.68
CA ASN A 72 8.95 0.49 -4.22
C ASN A 72 10.07 -0.36 -4.87
N PRO A 73 10.31 -1.58 -4.39
CA PRO A 73 11.45 -2.37 -4.88
C PRO A 73 11.31 -2.81 -6.34
N LEU A 74 10.09 -2.83 -6.88
CA LEU A 74 9.85 -3.24 -8.27
C LEU A 74 9.92 -2.09 -9.26
N THR A 75 9.48 -0.90 -8.88
CA THR A 75 9.45 0.28 -9.76
C THR A 75 10.57 1.26 -9.49
N LYS A 76 11.20 1.18 -8.31
CA LYS A 76 12.17 2.16 -7.80
C LYS A 76 11.59 3.56 -7.58
N VAL A 77 10.27 3.68 -7.61
CA VAL A 77 9.56 4.94 -7.35
C VAL A 77 9.41 5.15 -5.84
N ALA A 78 9.68 6.38 -5.38
CA ALA A 78 9.48 6.78 -4.00
C ALA A 78 8.01 7.11 -3.75
N VAL A 79 7.47 6.61 -2.64
CA VAL A 79 6.10 6.89 -2.20
C VAL A 79 6.11 7.42 -0.77
N PRO A 80 5.23 8.38 -0.42
CA PRO A 80 5.24 8.95 0.93
C PRO A 80 4.76 7.94 1.97
N ILE A 81 5.34 8.03 3.17
CA ILE A 81 4.94 7.21 4.32
C ILE A 81 4.06 8.05 5.24
N TRP A 82 2.82 7.61 5.40
CA TRP A 82 1.82 8.21 6.28
C TRP A 82 1.61 7.39 7.53
N ILE A 83 1.03 7.98 8.54
CA ILE A 83 0.62 7.32 9.78
C ILE A 83 -0.88 7.55 9.91
N SER A 84 -1.64 6.48 10.10
CA SER A 84 -3.09 6.56 10.23
C SER A 84 -3.65 5.44 11.10
N ASP A 85 -4.69 5.78 11.85
CA ASP A 85 -5.35 4.88 12.77
C ASP A 85 -6.25 3.84 12.11
N TYR A 86 -6.45 3.90 10.79
CA TYR A 86 -7.17 2.83 10.11
C TYR A 86 -6.30 1.58 9.90
N VAL A 87 -4.99 1.67 10.11
CA VAL A 87 -4.07 0.54 10.12
C VAL A 87 -3.87 0.08 11.56
N LEU A 88 -4.07 -1.20 11.81
CA LEU A 88 -3.94 -1.79 13.14
C LEU A 88 -2.59 -2.47 13.30
N ALA A 89 -1.91 -2.24 14.42
CA ALA A 89 -0.61 -2.84 14.70
C ALA A 89 -0.66 -4.37 14.81
N GLY A 90 -1.79 -4.91 15.25
CA GLY A 90 -2.01 -6.36 15.35
C GLY A 90 -2.32 -7.05 14.02
N TYR A 91 -2.47 -6.31 12.94
CA TYR A 91 -2.71 -6.85 11.61
C TYR A 91 -1.42 -6.87 10.79
N GLY A 92 -0.94 -8.07 10.50
CA GLY A 92 0.32 -8.23 9.77
C GLY A 92 1.49 -7.62 10.53
N THR A 93 2.20 -6.69 9.90
CA THR A 93 3.36 -6.00 10.45
C THR A 93 3.04 -4.60 11.00
N GLY A 94 1.78 -4.19 10.95
CA GLY A 94 1.41 -2.80 11.27
C GLY A 94 1.82 -1.79 10.20
N ALA A 95 2.22 -2.26 9.03
CA ALA A 95 2.57 -1.45 7.87
C ALA A 95 1.86 -1.99 6.64
N ILE A 96 1.24 -1.12 5.86
CA ILE A 96 0.57 -1.50 4.62
C ILE A 96 1.11 -0.71 3.43
N MET A 97 1.13 -1.35 2.29
CA MET A 97 1.20 -0.66 1.00
C MET A 97 -0.22 -0.28 0.60
N ALA A 98 -0.46 0.96 0.28
CA ALA A 98 -1.79 1.45 -0.05
C ALA A 98 -2.01 1.46 -1.56
N VAL A 99 -3.13 0.87 -1.98
CA VAL A 99 -3.55 0.79 -3.39
C VAL A 99 -4.95 1.39 -3.50
N PRO A 100 -5.06 2.71 -3.60
CA PRO A 100 -6.33 3.40 -3.49
C PRO A 100 -7.32 3.08 -4.61
N ALA A 101 -6.85 2.66 -5.78
CA ALA A 101 -7.75 2.29 -6.88
C ALA A 101 -8.60 1.05 -6.56
N HIS A 102 -8.13 0.15 -5.69
CA HIS A 102 -8.73 -1.17 -5.47
C HIS A 102 -9.01 -1.50 -4.00
N ASP A 103 -8.98 -0.50 -3.13
CA ASP A 103 -9.33 -0.62 -1.72
C ASP A 103 -10.08 0.63 -1.26
N SER A 104 -11.25 0.46 -0.67
CA SER A 104 -12.14 1.57 -0.31
C SER A 104 -11.57 2.48 0.78
N ARG A 105 -10.85 1.93 1.75
CA ARG A 105 -10.22 2.72 2.81
C ARG A 105 -9.04 3.53 2.29
N ASP A 106 -8.19 2.90 1.50
CA ASP A 106 -7.07 3.58 0.83
C ASP A 106 -7.58 4.67 -0.12
N TYR A 107 -8.69 4.40 -0.81
CA TYR A 107 -9.33 5.37 -1.70
C TYR A 107 -9.80 6.62 -0.95
N ALA A 108 -10.51 6.42 0.15
CA ALA A 108 -10.98 7.54 0.98
C ALA A 108 -9.80 8.37 1.52
N PHE A 109 -8.74 7.71 1.94
CA PHE A 109 -7.52 8.37 2.39
C PHE A 109 -6.86 9.18 1.28
N ALA A 110 -6.68 8.58 0.11
CA ALA A 110 -6.08 9.23 -1.05
C ALA A 110 -6.88 10.47 -1.50
N LYS A 111 -8.21 10.38 -1.52
CA LYS A 111 -9.07 11.52 -1.86
C LYS A 111 -8.95 12.64 -0.83
N HIS A 112 -8.92 12.30 0.44
CA HIS A 112 -8.83 13.29 1.52
C HIS A 112 -7.50 14.06 1.49
N PHE A 113 -6.39 13.37 1.23
CA PHE A 113 -5.05 13.96 1.22
C PHE A 113 -4.50 14.24 -0.18
N ASP A 114 -5.33 14.14 -1.21
CA ASP A 114 -4.98 14.41 -2.60
C ASP A 114 -3.76 13.60 -3.08
N LEU A 115 -3.81 12.28 -2.83
CA LEU A 115 -2.77 11.35 -3.24
C LEU A 115 -3.16 10.67 -4.55
N PRO A 116 -2.17 10.23 -5.38
CA PRO A 116 -2.46 9.61 -6.66
C PRO A 116 -3.24 8.30 -6.54
N ILE A 117 -4.10 8.03 -7.52
CA ILE A 117 -4.89 6.82 -7.64
C ILE A 117 -4.61 6.23 -9.03
N ILE A 118 -4.01 5.05 -9.09
CA ILE A 118 -3.63 4.39 -10.34
C ILE A 118 -4.48 3.14 -10.53
N PRO A 119 -5.43 3.12 -11.48
CA PRO A 119 -6.22 1.91 -11.75
C PRO A 119 -5.36 0.82 -12.36
N LEU A 120 -5.55 -0.42 -11.91
CA LEU A 120 -4.76 -1.59 -12.31
C LEU A 120 -5.57 -2.64 -13.08
N ILE A 121 -6.86 -2.41 -13.29
CA ILE A 121 -7.75 -3.34 -13.99
C ILE A 121 -8.40 -2.58 -15.15
N GLU A 122 -8.35 -3.17 -16.34
CA GLU A 122 -8.96 -2.57 -17.53
C GLU A 122 -10.44 -2.30 -17.31
N GLY A 123 -10.90 -1.14 -17.73
CA GLY A 123 -12.30 -0.70 -17.60
C GLY A 123 -12.70 -0.23 -16.20
N ALA A 124 -11.80 -0.24 -15.23
CA ALA A 124 -12.10 0.26 -13.89
C ALA A 124 -12.26 1.79 -13.90
N ASP A 125 -13.43 2.25 -13.46
CA ASP A 125 -13.68 3.67 -13.24
C ASP A 125 -13.49 3.99 -11.76
N VAL A 126 -12.43 4.73 -11.46
CA VAL A 126 -12.05 5.10 -10.08
C VAL A 126 -12.29 6.59 -9.80
N SER A 127 -13.09 7.27 -10.62
CA SER A 127 -13.37 8.71 -10.46
C SER A 127 -14.18 9.02 -9.21
N GLU A 128 -15.12 8.15 -8.84
CA GLU A 128 -16.03 8.38 -7.72
C GLU A 128 -15.84 7.41 -6.55
N GLN A 129 -15.29 6.23 -6.83
CA GLN A 129 -15.08 5.18 -5.83
C GLN A 129 -13.98 4.22 -6.26
N SER A 130 -13.48 3.42 -5.33
CA SER A 130 -12.55 2.34 -5.65
C SER A 130 -13.25 1.22 -6.44
N PHE A 131 -12.45 0.49 -7.21
CA PHE A 131 -12.89 -0.70 -7.95
C PHE A 131 -12.42 -1.93 -7.18
N ASP A 132 -13.28 -2.45 -6.31
CA ASP A 132 -12.91 -3.50 -5.35
C ASP A 132 -13.05 -4.92 -5.92
N ALA A 133 -13.54 -5.08 -7.16
CA ALA A 133 -13.59 -6.38 -7.81
C ALA A 133 -12.18 -6.95 -8.01
N LYS A 134 -12.07 -8.27 -7.81
CA LYS A 134 -10.78 -8.97 -7.83
C LYS A 134 -10.58 -9.76 -9.11
N GLU A 135 -11.26 -9.36 -10.17
CA GLU A 135 -11.24 -10.03 -11.47
C GLU A 135 -11.02 -9.01 -12.58
N GLY A 136 -10.46 -9.46 -13.68
CA GLY A 136 -10.25 -8.65 -14.87
C GLY A 136 -8.84 -8.79 -15.43
N ILE A 137 -8.54 -7.95 -16.39
CA ILE A 137 -7.25 -7.90 -17.07
C ILE A 137 -6.42 -6.76 -16.45
N VAL A 138 -5.19 -7.08 -16.09
CA VAL A 138 -4.28 -6.15 -15.43
C VAL A 138 -3.71 -5.14 -16.42
N MET A 139 -3.66 -3.88 -16.00
CA MET A 139 -3.02 -2.78 -16.72
C MET A 139 -2.17 -1.93 -15.77
N ASN A 140 -1.38 -1.00 -16.29
CA ASN A 140 -0.51 -0.12 -15.51
C ASN A 140 0.41 -0.87 -14.53
N SER A 141 0.79 -2.08 -14.87
CA SER A 141 1.61 -2.95 -14.05
C SER A 141 2.82 -3.48 -14.81
N PRO A 142 3.79 -2.62 -15.16
CA PRO A 142 3.92 -1.19 -14.80
C PRO A 142 3.14 -0.24 -15.70
N VAL A 143 3.12 1.05 -15.34
CA VAL A 143 2.67 2.13 -16.23
C VAL A 143 3.55 2.20 -17.49
N ALA A 144 3.01 2.73 -18.57
CA ALA A 144 3.68 2.74 -19.88
C ALA A 144 5.07 3.37 -19.84
N GLU A 145 5.27 4.41 -19.04
CA GLU A 145 6.53 5.13 -18.91
C GLU A 145 7.67 4.27 -18.33
N LEU A 146 7.33 3.25 -17.54
CA LEU A 146 8.31 2.37 -16.91
C LEU A 146 8.46 1.03 -17.62
N GLU A 147 7.55 0.68 -18.53
CA GLU A 147 7.49 -0.66 -19.10
C GLU A 147 8.77 -1.03 -19.88
N ALA A 148 9.25 -0.13 -20.71
CA ALA A 148 10.45 -0.38 -21.54
C ALA A 148 11.70 -0.62 -20.67
N GLU A 149 11.89 0.19 -19.63
CA GLU A 149 13.02 0.06 -18.71
C GLU A 149 12.96 -1.24 -17.92
N LEU A 150 11.80 -1.60 -17.40
CA LEU A 150 11.62 -2.83 -16.64
C LEU A 150 11.81 -4.06 -17.53
N LYS A 151 11.33 -4.06 -18.76
CA LYS A 151 11.57 -5.15 -19.71
C LYS A 151 13.07 -5.32 -20.00
N ALA A 152 13.77 -4.22 -20.21
CA ALA A 152 15.21 -4.25 -20.50
C ALA A 152 16.02 -4.82 -19.33
N ASN A 153 15.57 -4.63 -18.10
CA ASN A 153 16.25 -5.07 -16.88
C ASN A 153 15.74 -6.41 -16.32
N GLY A 154 14.89 -7.12 -17.06
CA GLY A 154 14.29 -8.37 -16.57
C GLY A 154 13.32 -8.20 -15.41
N GLY A 155 12.73 -7.02 -15.28
CA GLY A 155 11.75 -6.71 -14.23
C GLY A 155 10.40 -7.37 -14.45
N LEU A 156 9.54 -7.28 -13.43
CA LEU A 156 8.20 -7.85 -13.47
C LEU A 156 7.28 -7.05 -14.38
N ILE A 157 6.59 -7.74 -15.29
CA ILE A 157 5.58 -7.15 -16.18
C ILE A 157 4.29 -7.98 -16.03
N LEU A 158 3.21 -7.33 -15.62
CA LEU A 158 1.91 -7.99 -15.39
C LEU A 158 0.83 -7.57 -16.39
N ASN A 159 1.10 -6.56 -17.22
CA ASN A 159 0.13 -6.04 -18.18
C ASN A 159 -0.41 -7.14 -19.09
N GLY A 160 -1.74 -7.19 -19.24
CA GLY A 160 -2.41 -8.18 -20.09
C GLY A 160 -2.71 -9.53 -19.43
N LEU A 161 -2.21 -9.78 -18.22
CA LEU A 161 -2.54 -10.98 -17.47
C LEU A 161 -3.90 -10.84 -16.79
N THR A 162 -4.56 -11.96 -16.50
CA THR A 162 -5.69 -11.95 -15.57
C THR A 162 -5.18 -11.68 -14.15
N VAL A 163 -6.04 -11.20 -13.26
CA VAL A 163 -5.68 -10.98 -11.85
C VAL A 163 -5.12 -12.26 -11.22
N THR A 164 -5.75 -13.41 -11.49
CA THR A 164 -5.28 -14.71 -10.96
C THR A 164 -3.86 -15.04 -11.44
N GLU A 165 -3.59 -14.86 -12.73
CA GLU A 165 -2.26 -15.07 -13.30
C GLU A 165 -1.24 -14.08 -12.74
N ALA A 166 -1.65 -12.81 -12.57
CA ALA A 166 -0.79 -11.76 -12.03
C ALA A 166 -0.37 -12.05 -10.58
N ILE A 167 -1.29 -12.53 -9.74
CA ILE A 167 -0.98 -12.94 -8.36
C ILE A 167 0.07 -14.03 -8.36
N LYS A 168 -0.12 -15.08 -9.15
CA LYS A 168 0.81 -16.20 -9.26
C LYS A 168 2.19 -15.75 -9.74
N THR A 169 2.23 -14.94 -10.80
CA THR A 169 3.47 -14.44 -11.39
C THR A 169 4.23 -13.55 -10.41
N THR A 170 3.54 -12.68 -9.70
CA THR A 170 4.15 -11.79 -8.70
C THR A 170 4.73 -12.58 -7.54
N LYS A 171 4.01 -13.56 -7.02
CA LYS A 171 4.52 -14.43 -5.94
C LYS A 171 5.81 -15.14 -6.35
N ALA A 172 5.85 -15.69 -7.56
CA ALA A 172 7.04 -16.35 -8.09
C ALA A 172 8.22 -15.39 -8.21
N TYR A 173 7.98 -14.18 -8.72
CA TYR A 173 9.00 -13.14 -8.85
C TYR A 173 9.57 -12.73 -7.48
N ILE A 174 8.69 -12.50 -6.51
CA ILE A 174 9.09 -12.10 -5.14
C ILE A 174 9.95 -13.19 -4.50
N ALA A 175 9.57 -14.45 -4.63
CA ALA A 175 10.34 -15.59 -4.11
C ALA A 175 11.71 -15.71 -4.80
N GLN A 176 11.74 -15.61 -6.12
CA GLN A 176 12.96 -15.73 -6.93
C GLN A 176 13.98 -14.62 -6.61
N HIS A 177 13.51 -13.41 -6.35
CA HIS A 177 14.36 -12.25 -6.07
C HIS A 177 14.54 -11.97 -4.58
N HIS A 178 14.08 -12.87 -3.70
CA HIS A 178 14.22 -12.76 -2.25
C HIS A 178 13.65 -11.44 -1.68
N LEU A 179 12.54 -10.94 -2.25
CA LEU A 179 11.88 -9.72 -1.82
C LEU A 179 10.85 -9.96 -0.73
N GLY A 180 10.50 -11.21 -0.48
CA GLY A 180 9.51 -11.58 0.52
C GLY A 180 9.26 -13.09 0.52
N ARG A 181 8.23 -13.49 1.25
CA ARG A 181 7.83 -14.90 1.36
C ARG A 181 6.32 -15.05 1.36
N VAL A 182 5.83 -16.21 0.95
CA VAL A 182 4.43 -16.59 1.09
C VAL A 182 4.21 -17.18 2.47
N LYS A 183 3.20 -16.65 3.19
CA LYS A 183 2.78 -17.16 4.48
C LYS A 183 1.41 -17.80 4.33
N VAL A 184 1.29 -19.04 4.72
CA VAL A 184 0.02 -19.78 4.72
C VAL A 184 -0.59 -19.69 6.12
N ASN A 185 -1.82 -19.16 6.20
CA ASN A 185 -2.59 -19.14 7.45
C ASN A 185 -3.64 -20.23 7.37
N TYR A 186 -3.65 -21.11 8.37
CA TYR A 186 -4.68 -22.14 8.51
C TYR A 186 -5.79 -21.60 9.39
N ARG A 187 -7.04 -21.73 8.92
CA ARG A 187 -8.23 -21.50 9.74
C ARG A 187 -8.74 -22.85 10.26
N LEU A 188 -8.90 -22.92 11.55
CA LEU A 188 -9.51 -24.06 12.21
C LEU A 188 -11.04 -23.93 12.20
#